data_bd2f11e75f1ccec68ca83680ae2aa576
#
_entry.id   bd2f11e75f1ccec68ca83680ae2aa576
#
_cell.length_a   1.000
_cell.length_b   1.000
_cell.length_c   1.000
_cell.angle_alpha   90.00
_cell.angle_beta   90.00
_cell.angle_gamma   90.00
#
_symmetry.space_group_name_H-M   'P 1'
#
loop_
_entity.id
_entity.type
_entity.pdbx_description
1 polymer ?
#
loop_
_entity_poly.entity_id
_entity_poly.type
_entity_poly.pdbx_seq_one_letter_code
_entity_poly.pdbx_strand_id
1 'polypeptide(L)'
;MTSFQRGFSAQSCSRALICCSRVIDITTPAGAPNVLIVLIDDMGFGMSSSFGGPINMPTVDRLASGGLRYNQFHTTAVCSPTRVALLSGRNHHVNNMGGITETATAFPGNTGQRPNSVAPLAEMLRLNGYSTGFFGKNHETAAWEVSPSGPTDRWPTRQGFDKFYGFIGGETNQWAPFLYDGTAVVELP
;
A
#
# COMPACT_ATOMS: atom_id res chain seq x y z
N MET A 1 20.74 64.53 4.14
CA MET A 1 20.95 63.12 4.55
C MET A 1 19.78 62.72 5.40
N THR A 2 18.74 62.18 4.83
CA THR A 2 17.53 61.72 5.52
C THR A 2 17.33 60.24 5.20
N SER A 3 17.55 59.40 6.18
CA SER A 3 17.36 57.94 6.15
C SER A 3 15.86 57.61 6.10
N PHE A 4 15.43 56.92 5.07
CA PHE A 4 14.08 56.42 4.92
C PHE A 4 14.06 54.97 5.45
N GLN A 5 13.74 54.76 6.72
CA GLN A 5 13.39 53.45 7.25
C GLN A 5 11.93 53.18 6.95
N ARG A 6 11.63 52.29 6.00
CA ARG A 6 10.28 51.69 5.90
C ARG A 6 10.20 50.51 6.84
N GLY A 7 9.46 50.71 7.92
CA GLY A 7 9.10 49.63 8.81
C GLY A 7 8.16 48.60 8.12
N PHE A 8 8.62 47.40 7.94
CA PHE A 8 7.75 46.27 7.63
C PHE A 8 6.91 45.94 8.90
N SER A 9 5.61 46.23 8.85
CA SER A 9 4.74 45.88 9.97
C SER A 9 4.48 44.38 10.00
N ALA A 10 4.60 43.78 11.16
CA ALA A 10 4.36 42.36 11.41
C ALA A 10 2.91 41.87 11.06
N GLN A 11 2.02 42.80 10.76
CA GLN A 11 0.63 42.49 10.39
C GLN A 11 0.44 42.01 8.94
N SER A 12 1.41 42.22 8.04
CA SER A 12 1.29 41.72 6.65
C SER A 12 1.67 40.26 6.50
N CYS A 13 2.46 39.72 7.44
CA CYS A 13 2.90 38.33 7.40
C CYS A 13 1.83 37.35 7.93
N SER A 14 1.01 37.79 8.90
CA SER A 14 -0.08 36.95 9.46
C SER A 14 -1.22 36.70 8.45
N ARG A 15 -1.49 37.67 7.56
CA ARG A 15 -2.53 37.50 6.53
C ARG A 15 -2.09 36.59 5.38
N ALA A 16 -0.82 36.54 5.06
CA ALA A 16 -0.29 35.65 4.02
C ALA A 16 -0.28 34.17 4.49
N LEU A 17 -0.01 33.91 5.77
CA LEU A 17 -0.05 32.57 6.34
C LEU A 17 -1.48 32.02 6.50
N ILE A 18 -2.48 32.89 6.72
CA ILE A 18 -3.90 32.48 6.79
C ILE A 18 -4.47 32.18 5.40
N CYS A 19 -3.93 32.77 4.32
CA CYS A 19 -4.34 32.45 2.96
C CYS A 19 -3.81 31.10 2.44
N CYS A 20 -2.76 30.52 3.03
CA CYS A 20 -2.23 29.22 2.65
C CYS A 20 -2.84 28.04 3.42
N SER A 21 -3.67 28.27 4.42
CA SER A 21 -4.33 27.24 5.19
C SER A 21 -5.81 27.03 4.83
N ARG A 22 -6.17 27.11 3.56
CA ARG A 22 -7.35 26.38 3.12
C ARG A 22 -6.98 24.90 3.17
N VAL A 23 -7.25 24.26 4.27
CA VAL A 23 -7.43 22.81 4.31
C VAL A 23 -8.54 22.53 3.30
N ILE A 24 -8.17 22.06 2.12
CA ILE A 24 -9.14 21.50 1.18
C ILE A 24 -9.58 20.22 1.86
N ASP A 25 -10.77 20.24 2.44
CA ASP A 25 -11.39 19.05 3.03
C ASP A 25 -11.78 18.14 1.87
N ILE A 26 -10.86 17.26 1.47
CA ILE A 26 -11.09 16.29 0.39
C ILE A 26 -11.93 15.19 0.99
N THR A 27 -13.20 15.17 0.62
CA THR A 27 -14.13 14.10 0.98
C THR A 27 -14.38 13.18 -0.22
N THR A 28 -14.64 11.91 0.05
CA THR A 28 -15.09 10.97 -1.00
C THR A 28 -16.38 11.48 -1.65
N PRO A 29 -16.57 11.25 -2.96
CA PRO A 29 -17.83 11.56 -3.62
C PRO A 29 -19.02 10.91 -2.90
N ALA A 30 -20.14 11.60 -2.86
CA ALA A 30 -21.36 11.07 -2.25
C ALA A 30 -21.76 9.74 -2.94
N GLY A 31 -21.99 8.70 -2.14
CA GLY A 31 -22.33 7.36 -2.65
C GLY A 31 -21.14 6.53 -3.11
N ALA A 32 -19.90 6.98 -2.92
CA ALA A 32 -18.72 6.19 -3.21
C ALA A 32 -18.72 4.88 -2.37
N PRO A 33 -18.50 3.71 -2.99
CA PRO A 33 -18.55 2.44 -2.28
C PRO A 33 -17.33 2.22 -1.40
N ASN A 34 -17.50 1.48 -0.30
CA ASN A 34 -16.38 0.88 0.39
C ASN A 34 -15.83 -0.29 -0.43
N VAL A 35 -14.50 -0.45 -0.45
CA VAL A 35 -13.82 -1.51 -1.19
C VAL A 35 -12.99 -2.35 -0.22
N LEU A 36 -13.23 -3.66 -0.19
CA LEU A 36 -12.41 -4.62 0.53
C LEU A 36 -11.73 -5.54 -0.48
N ILE A 37 -10.40 -5.56 -0.47
CA ILE A 37 -9.59 -6.50 -1.26
C ILE A 37 -9.02 -7.54 -0.30
N VAL A 38 -9.31 -8.83 -0.57
CA VAL A 38 -8.72 -9.95 0.16
C VAL A 38 -7.78 -10.69 -0.78
N LEU A 39 -6.47 -10.53 -0.56
CA LEU A 39 -5.43 -11.20 -1.32
C LEU A 39 -4.93 -12.41 -0.53
N ILE A 40 -5.26 -13.60 -0.98
CA ILE A 40 -4.82 -14.86 -0.36
C ILE A 40 -3.46 -15.23 -0.94
N ASP A 41 -2.49 -15.44 -0.07
CA ASP A 41 -1.12 -15.78 -0.45
C ASP A 41 -1.01 -17.29 -0.77
N ASP A 42 -0.21 -17.61 -1.79
CA ASP A 42 0.11 -18.99 -2.23
C ASP A 42 -1.13 -19.89 -2.51
N MET A 43 -2.25 -19.30 -2.91
CA MET A 43 -3.46 -20.04 -3.26
C MET A 43 -3.63 -20.13 -4.77
N GLY A 44 -3.61 -21.36 -5.29
CA GLY A 44 -3.84 -21.64 -6.71
C GLY A 44 -5.33 -21.62 -7.08
N PHE A 45 -5.62 -21.39 -8.36
CA PHE A 45 -6.98 -21.34 -8.92
C PHE A 45 -7.84 -22.55 -8.57
N GLY A 46 -7.27 -23.75 -8.65
CA GLY A 46 -8.00 -25.01 -8.42
C GLY A 46 -8.13 -25.42 -6.94
N MET A 47 -7.81 -24.55 -5.98
CA MET A 47 -7.84 -24.91 -4.56
C MET A 47 -9.20 -24.65 -3.91
N SER A 48 -9.86 -23.53 -4.27
CA SER A 48 -11.14 -23.14 -3.69
C SER A 48 -12.31 -23.97 -4.19
N SER A 49 -13.25 -24.31 -3.29
CA SER A 49 -14.54 -24.91 -3.61
C SER A 49 -15.33 -24.12 -4.65
N SER A 50 -15.19 -22.80 -4.69
CA SER A 50 -15.85 -21.90 -5.67
C SER A 50 -15.48 -22.20 -7.12
N PHE A 51 -14.36 -22.87 -7.36
CA PHE A 51 -13.89 -23.31 -8.67
C PHE A 51 -13.80 -24.84 -8.76
N GLY A 52 -14.47 -25.57 -7.85
CA GLY A 52 -14.45 -27.04 -7.81
C GLY A 52 -13.25 -27.66 -7.12
N GLY A 53 -12.47 -26.87 -6.39
CA GLY A 53 -11.32 -27.34 -5.64
C GLY A 53 -11.67 -28.03 -4.32
N PRO A 54 -10.69 -28.70 -3.70
CA PRO A 54 -10.92 -29.54 -2.52
C PRO A 54 -11.08 -28.75 -1.21
N ILE A 55 -10.72 -27.47 -1.19
CA ILE A 55 -10.78 -26.64 0.02
C ILE A 55 -12.16 -26.01 0.15
N ASN A 56 -12.88 -26.40 1.18
CA ASN A 56 -14.18 -25.83 1.50
C ASN A 56 -14.04 -24.39 2.01
N MET A 57 -14.53 -23.44 1.22
CA MET A 57 -14.46 -21.99 1.50
C MET A 57 -15.86 -21.35 1.47
N PRO A 58 -16.73 -21.63 2.46
CA PRO A 58 -18.15 -21.27 2.40
C PRO A 58 -18.41 -19.75 2.27
N THR A 59 -17.54 -18.90 2.80
CA THR A 59 -17.66 -17.45 2.64
C THR A 59 -17.35 -17.03 1.21
N VAL A 60 -16.32 -17.63 0.58
CA VAL A 60 -15.97 -17.35 -0.83
C VAL A 60 -17.07 -17.89 -1.75
N ASP A 61 -17.63 -19.07 -1.46
CA ASP A 61 -18.76 -19.64 -2.21
C ASP A 61 -19.99 -18.74 -2.14
N ARG A 62 -20.29 -18.18 -0.97
CA ARG A 62 -21.38 -17.21 -0.81
C ARG A 62 -21.14 -15.94 -1.63
N LEU A 63 -19.91 -15.39 -1.62
CA LEU A 63 -19.56 -14.23 -2.45
C LEU A 63 -19.66 -14.57 -3.94
N ALA A 64 -19.18 -15.75 -4.34
CA ALA A 64 -19.20 -16.21 -5.71
C ALA A 64 -20.65 -16.44 -6.23
N SER A 65 -21.59 -16.87 -5.39
CA SER A 65 -22.98 -17.06 -5.75
C SER A 65 -23.74 -15.76 -6.02
N GLY A 66 -23.32 -14.66 -5.38
CA GLY A 66 -23.93 -13.33 -5.54
C GLY A 66 -23.09 -12.36 -6.36
N GLY A 67 -21.94 -12.80 -6.90
CA GLY A 67 -20.99 -11.94 -7.58
C GLY A 67 -20.47 -12.51 -8.90
N LEU A 68 -19.36 -11.92 -9.36
CA LEU A 68 -18.67 -12.38 -10.57
C LEU A 68 -17.54 -13.36 -10.22
N ARG A 69 -17.40 -14.42 -11.00
CA ARG A 69 -16.27 -15.34 -10.96
C ARG A 69 -15.46 -15.21 -12.24
N TYR A 70 -14.19 -14.84 -12.11
CA TYR A 70 -13.28 -14.75 -13.24
C TYR A 70 -12.49 -16.04 -13.37
N ASN A 71 -12.65 -16.77 -14.48
CA ASN A 71 -11.91 -18.01 -14.77
C ASN A 71 -10.69 -17.79 -15.68
N GLN A 72 -10.44 -16.57 -16.09
CA GLN A 72 -9.27 -16.15 -16.88
C GLN A 72 -8.58 -14.93 -16.20
N PHE A 73 -8.44 -14.99 -14.90
CA PHE A 73 -7.74 -13.98 -14.12
C PHE A 73 -6.31 -14.45 -13.82
N HIS A 74 -5.34 -13.68 -14.29
CA HIS A 74 -3.92 -14.05 -14.17
C HIS A 74 -3.20 -13.11 -13.22
N THR A 75 -2.44 -13.69 -12.31
CA THR A 75 -1.47 -13.00 -11.45
C THR A 75 -0.07 -13.35 -11.90
N THR A 76 0.96 -12.75 -11.30
CA THR A 76 2.32 -13.25 -11.44
C THR A 76 2.51 -14.53 -10.61
N ALA A 77 3.60 -15.25 -10.85
CA ALA A 77 3.85 -16.53 -10.19
C ALA A 77 4.25 -16.41 -8.71
N VAL A 78 4.60 -15.21 -8.23
CA VAL A 78 5.13 -14.99 -6.88
C VAL A 78 4.59 -13.71 -6.25
N CYS A 79 4.78 -13.58 -4.93
CA CYS A 79 4.11 -12.59 -4.07
C CYS A 79 4.43 -11.13 -4.41
N SER A 80 5.70 -10.69 -4.33
CA SER A 80 6.06 -9.26 -4.51
C SER A 80 5.62 -8.69 -5.86
N PRO A 81 5.86 -9.37 -7.00
CA PRO A 81 5.38 -8.91 -8.30
C PRO A 81 3.86 -8.76 -8.37
N THR A 82 3.11 -9.71 -7.82
CA THR A 82 1.64 -9.64 -7.77
C THR A 82 1.17 -8.48 -6.91
N ARG A 83 1.78 -8.30 -5.73
CA ARG A 83 1.41 -7.25 -4.78
C ARG A 83 1.67 -5.87 -5.33
N VAL A 84 2.86 -5.62 -5.88
CA VAL A 84 3.19 -4.33 -6.47
C VAL A 84 2.34 -4.02 -7.70
N ALA A 85 2.00 -5.03 -8.51
CA ALA A 85 1.09 -4.84 -9.66
C ALA A 85 -0.32 -4.46 -9.20
N LEU A 86 -0.86 -5.14 -8.18
CA LEU A 86 -2.16 -4.82 -7.57
C LEU A 86 -2.17 -3.40 -6.99
N LEU A 87 -1.14 -3.05 -6.20
CA LEU A 87 -1.09 -1.77 -5.48
C LEU A 87 -0.68 -0.57 -6.34
N SER A 88 -0.29 -0.79 -7.59
CA SER A 88 0.09 0.29 -8.51
C SER A 88 -0.73 0.36 -9.80
N GLY A 89 -1.46 -0.70 -10.13
CA GLY A 89 -2.13 -0.84 -11.43
C GLY A 89 -1.15 -0.91 -12.61
N ARG A 90 0.13 -1.24 -12.38
CA ARG A 90 1.19 -1.29 -13.38
C ARG A 90 1.83 -2.67 -13.44
N ASN A 91 2.34 -3.03 -14.60
CA ASN A 91 3.12 -4.25 -14.77
C ASN A 91 4.29 -4.30 -13.76
N HIS A 92 4.54 -5.47 -13.22
CA HIS A 92 5.55 -5.67 -12.16
C HIS A 92 7.00 -5.33 -12.59
N HIS A 93 7.35 -5.55 -13.86
CA HIS A 93 8.68 -5.13 -14.37
C HIS A 93 8.82 -3.60 -14.44
N VAL A 94 7.73 -2.86 -14.76
CA VAL A 94 7.71 -1.39 -14.70
C VAL A 94 7.89 -0.91 -13.26
N ASN A 95 7.45 -1.73 -12.30
CA ASN A 95 7.67 -1.51 -10.88
C ASN A 95 9.03 -2.00 -10.37
N ASN A 96 9.94 -2.43 -11.24
CA ASN A 96 11.22 -3.03 -10.88
C ASN A 96 11.11 -4.28 -9.99
N MET A 97 10.01 -5.02 -10.10
CA MET A 97 9.69 -6.17 -9.28
C MET A 97 9.55 -7.43 -10.16
N GLY A 98 10.61 -7.75 -10.91
CA GLY A 98 10.68 -8.95 -11.76
C GLY A 98 10.64 -10.26 -10.98
N GLY A 99 11.07 -10.22 -9.70
CA GLY A 99 11.03 -11.30 -8.73
C GLY A 99 10.61 -10.77 -7.35
N ILE A 100 10.75 -11.60 -6.32
CA ILE A 100 10.54 -11.16 -4.93
C ILE A 100 11.66 -10.19 -4.51
N THR A 101 11.39 -9.37 -3.51
CA THR A 101 12.32 -8.31 -3.07
C THR A 101 13.68 -8.85 -2.63
N GLU A 102 13.72 -10.06 -2.08
CA GLU A 102 14.92 -10.75 -1.61
C GLU A 102 15.84 -11.23 -2.74
N THR A 103 15.30 -11.38 -3.96
CA THR A 103 16.07 -11.76 -5.16
C THR A 103 16.31 -10.59 -6.10
N ALA A 104 16.22 -9.37 -5.59
CA ALA A 104 16.49 -8.16 -6.34
C ALA A 104 17.93 -8.13 -6.89
N THR A 105 18.09 -7.52 -8.05
CA THR A 105 19.36 -7.38 -8.75
C THR A 105 19.59 -5.91 -9.14
N ALA A 106 20.77 -5.61 -9.69
CA ALA A 106 21.06 -4.28 -10.24
C ALA A 106 20.45 -4.06 -11.65
N PHE A 107 19.81 -5.08 -12.24
CA PHE A 107 19.26 -4.97 -13.59
C PHE A 107 17.91 -4.23 -13.60
N PRO A 108 17.65 -3.41 -14.62
CA PRO A 108 16.38 -2.76 -14.82
C PRO A 108 15.22 -3.77 -14.83
N GLY A 109 14.11 -3.40 -14.20
CA GLY A 109 12.93 -4.26 -14.09
C GLY A 109 12.97 -5.27 -12.93
N ASN A 110 14.09 -5.40 -12.21
CA ASN A 110 14.23 -6.30 -11.05
C ASN A 110 15.08 -5.71 -9.91
N THR A 111 15.07 -4.39 -9.74
CA THR A 111 15.83 -3.76 -8.64
C THR A 111 15.15 -3.93 -7.27
N GLY A 112 13.97 -4.54 -7.21
CA GLY A 112 13.23 -4.77 -5.97
C GLY A 112 12.67 -3.50 -5.32
N GLN A 113 12.64 -2.40 -6.07
CA GLN A 113 12.22 -1.11 -5.55
C GLN A 113 11.30 -0.41 -6.55
N ARG A 114 10.05 -0.19 -6.17
CA ARG A 114 9.10 0.55 -7.00
C ARG A 114 9.61 1.98 -7.24
N PRO A 115 9.62 2.46 -8.50
CA PRO A 115 10.02 3.84 -8.80
C PRO A 115 9.08 4.86 -8.14
N ASN A 116 9.63 5.98 -7.68
CA ASN A 116 8.84 7.07 -7.09
C ASN A 116 7.85 7.72 -8.09
N SER A 117 8.07 7.52 -9.38
CA SER A 117 7.15 7.97 -10.45
C SER A 117 5.88 7.12 -10.57
N VAL A 118 5.81 6.00 -9.88
CA VAL A 118 4.64 5.11 -9.85
C VAL A 118 3.86 5.34 -8.57
N ALA A 119 2.71 5.99 -8.69
CA ALA A 119 1.85 6.27 -7.55
C ALA A 119 1.23 4.99 -6.99
N PRO A 120 1.24 4.78 -5.66
CA PRO A 120 0.51 3.68 -5.03
C PRO A 120 -1.00 3.93 -5.03
N LEU A 121 -1.77 2.85 -5.18
CA LEU A 121 -3.24 2.89 -5.18
C LEU A 121 -3.81 3.60 -3.94
N ALA A 122 -3.26 3.28 -2.77
CA ALA A 122 -3.72 3.87 -1.52
C ALA A 122 -3.54 5.39 -1.49
N GLU A 123 -2.41 5.91 -2.00
CA GLU A 123 -2.21 7.35 -2.10
C GLU A 123 -3.20 8.00 -3.05
N MET A 124 -3.48 7.38 -4.19
CA MET A 124 -4.49 7.89 -5.13
C MET A 124 -5.88 7.92 -4.49
N LEU A 125 -6.26 6.90 -3.74
CA LEU A 125 -7.54 6.84 -3.02
C LEU A 125 -7.59 7.88 -1.89
N ARG A 126 -6.54 8.01 -1.10
CA ARG A 126 -6.43 8.99 -0.02
C ARG A 126 -6.58 10.43 -0.55
N LEU A 127 -5.94 10.74 -1.69
CA LEU A 127 -6.08 12.03 -2.37
C LEU A 127 -7.49 12.27 -2.93
N ASN A 128 -8.33 11.24 -2.99
CA ASN A 128 -9.74 11.32 -3.34
C ASN A 128 -10.67 11.15 -2.13
N GLY A 129 -10.15 11.32 -0.91
CA GLY A 129 -10.94 11.37 0.32
C GLY A 129 -11.29 10.02 0.93
N TYR A 130 -10.74 8.90 0.43
CA TYR A 130 -10.91 7.60 1.08
C TYR A 130 -10.02 7.45 2.30
N SER A 131 -10.52 6.86 3.35
CA SER A 131 -9.70 6.27 4.40
C SER A 131 -9.17 4.92 3.94
N THR A 132 -7.90 4.65 4.19
CA THR A 132 -7.20 3.51 3.63
C THR A 132 -6.54 2.66 4.73
N GLY A 133 -6.72 1.36 4.67
CA GLY A 133 -6.12 0.43 5.62
C GLY A 133 -5.49 -0.78 4.92
N PHE A 134 -4.36 -1.25 5.45
CA PHE A 134 -3.67 -2.43 4.98
C PHE A 134 -3.39 -3.38 6.17
N PHE A 135 -3.77 -4.64 6.03
CA PHE A 135 -3.65 -5.63 7.09
C PHE A 135 -3.00 -6.90 6.56
N GLY A 136 -1.95 -7.38 7.24
CA GLY A 136 -1.25 -8.61 6.90
C GLY A 136 0.08 -8.40 6.17
N LYS A 137 0.39 -9.28 5.22
CA LYS A 137 1.67 -9.33 4.50
C LYS A 137 1.82 -8.21 3.50
N ASN A 138 2.88 -7.40 3.63
CA ASN A 138 3.23 -6.36 2.65
C ASN A 138 4.00 -6.92 1.46
N HIS A 139 5.23 -7.35 1.65
CA HIS A 139 6.15 -7.96 0.69
C HIS A 139 6.36 -7.20 -0.63
N GLU A 140 6.23 -5.88 -0.62
CA GLU A 140 6.59 -5.00 -1.75
C GLU A 140 7.64 -3.95 -1.37
N THR A 141 8.02 -3.90 -0.10
CA THR A 141 9.08 -3.03 0.39
C THR A 141 10.45 -3.63 0.04
N ALA A 142 11.36 -2.81 -0.46
CA ALA A 142 12.70 -3.25 -0.81
C ALA A 142 13.40 -3.96 0.37
N ALA A 143 14.14 -5.04 0.10
CA ALA A 143 14.72 -5.90 1.14
C ALA A 143 15.59 -5.16 2.17
N TRP A 144 16.26 -4.09 1.76
CA TRP A 144 17.09 -3.26 2.66
C TRP A 144 16.28 -2.27 3.51
N GLU A 145 14.97 -2.16 3.30
CA GLU A 145 14.06 -1.29 4.05
C GLU A 145 13.10 -2.07 4.97
N VAL A 146 13.22 -3.40 5.06
CA VAL A 146 12.28 -4.22 5.87
C VAL A 146 12.59 -4.22 7.36
N SER A 147 13.78 -3.75 7.75
CA SER A 147 14.19 -3.67 9.16
C SER A 147 13.58 -2.46 9.86
N PRO A 148 13.18 -2.58 11.14
CA PRO A 148 12.70 -1.44 11.94
C PRO A 148 13.77 -0.36 12.13
N SER A 149 15.05 -0.67 11.93
CA SER A 149 16.17 0.26 11.97
C SER A 149 16.47 0.94 10.64
N GLY A 150 15.83 0.51 9.58
CA GLY A 150 15.99 1.06 8.24
C GLY A 150 15.06 2.23 7.94
N PRO A 151 15.16 2.80 6.72
CA PRO A 151 14.19 3.79 6.28
C PRO A 151 12.81 3.17 6.14
N THR A 152 11.78 3.92 6.51
CA THR A 152 10.37 3.47 6.43
C THR A 152 9.60 4.14 5.29
N ASP A 153 10.29 4.80 4.37
CA ASP A 153 9.68 5.63 3.32
C ASP A 153 8.79 4.84 2.36
N ARG A 154 9.04 3.53 2.21
CA ARG A 154 8.24 2.63 1.37
C ARG A 154 7.37 1.67 2.17
N TRP A 155 7.24 1.89 3.47
CA TRP A 155 6.28 1.14 4.27
C TRP A 155 4.84 1.59 3.97
N PRO A 156 3.83 0.75 4.19
CA PRO A 156 2.45 1.05 3.80
C PRO A 156 1.95 2.42 4.25
N THR A 157 2.25 2.85 5.48
CA THR A 157 1.82 4.16 5.99
C THR A 157 2.47 5.36 5.29
N ARG A 158 3.58 5.15 4.57
CA ARG A 158 4.23 6.17 3.72
C ARG A 158 3.83 6.03 2.26
N GLN A 159 3.01 5.03 1.94
CA GLN A 159 2.50 4.74 0.61
C GLN A 159 0.99 5.01 0.48
N GLY A 160 0.46 5.83 1.39
CA GLY A 160 -0.91 6.32 1.36
C GLY A 160 -1.91 5.52 2.18
N PHE A 161 -1.47 4.50 2.94
CA PHE A 161 -2.35 3.84 3.91
C PHE A 161 -2.39 4.61 5.22
N ASP A 162 -3.57 4.99 5.68
CA ASP A 162 -3.76 5.66 6.97
C ASP A 162 -3.51 4.69 8.15
N LYS A 163 -3.76 3.40 7.93
CA LYS A 163 -3.52 2.34 8.91
C LYS A 163 -2.81 1.16 8.27
N PHE A 164 -1.80 0.66 8.98
CA PHE A 164 -1.12 -0.59 8.66
C PHE A 164 -1.03 -1.44 9.93
N TYR A 165 -1.37 -2.73 9.82
CA TYR A 165 -1.13 -3.72 10.84
C TYR A 165 -0.73 -5.04 10.18
N GLY A 166 0.51 -5.47 10.35
CA GLY A 166 0.99 -6.67 9.67
C GLY A 166 2.52 -6.79 9.71
N PHE A 167 3.09 -7.42 8.69
CA PHE A 167 4.53 -7.61 8.56
C PHE A 167 5.03 -7.16 7.19
N ILE A 168 6.29 -6.71 7.14
CA ILE A 168 6.85 -6.06 5.94
C ILE A 168 7.48 -7.07 4.98
N GLY A 169 8.17 -8.08 5.49
CA GLY A 169 8.87 -9.09 4.68
C GLY A 169 7.96 -10.11 4.00
N GLY A 170 8.58 -11.12 3.40
CA GLY A 170 7.90 -12.18 2.66
C GLY A 170 7.18 -13.20 3.53
N GLU A 171 7.64 -13.37 4.76
CA GLU A 171 7.10 -14.34 5.70
C GLU A 171 7.27 -13.88 7.15
N THR A 172 6.54 -14.51 8.05
CA THR A 172 6.69 -14.37 9.50
C THR A 172 6.28 -15.66 10.18
N ASN A 173 6.66 -15.86 11.43
CA ASN A 173 6.28 -17.04 12.19
C ASN A 173 4.75 -17.08 12.37
N GLN A 174 4.15 -18.25 12.16
CA GLN A 174 2.68 -18.43 12.23
C GLN A 174 2.13 -18.35 13.65
N TRP A 175 2.93 -18.65 14.68
CA TRP A 175 2.53 -18.71 16.09
C TRP A 175 3.01 -17.52 16.90
N ALA A 176 4.17 -16.95 16.52
CA ALA A 176 4.75 -15.77 17.13
C ALA A 176 5.18 -14.79 16.02
N PRO A 177 4.23 -14.20 15.30
CA PRO A 177 4.55 -13.34 14.16
C PRO A 177 5.23 -12.04 14.62
N PHE A 178 6.23 -11.60 13.87
CA PHE A 178 6.82 -10.28 14.05
C PHE A 178 5.97 -9.24 13.32
N LEU A 179 5.22 -8.47 14.08
CA LEU A 179 4.21 -7.55 13.55
C LEU A 179 4.54 -6.09 13.83
N TYR A 180 3.95 -5.23 13.01
CA TYR A 180 4.00 -3.78 13.14
C TYR A 180 2.59 -3.19 13.20
N ASP A 181 2.42 -2.16 14.02
CA ASP A 181 1.33 -1.19 13.94
C ASP A 181 1.89 0.13 13.41
N GLY A 182 1.55 0.46 12.18
CA GLY A 182 2.22 1.54 11.46
C GLY A 182 3.71 1.22 11.22
N THR A 183 4.58 1.87 11.97
CA THR A 183 6.04 1.63 11.97
C THR A 183 6.56 1.14 13.31
N ALA A 184 5.70 0.99 14.30
CA ALA A 184 6.06 0.51 15.63
C ALA A 184 5.97 -1.02 15.70
N VAL A 185 6.95 -1.66 16.34
CA VAL A 185 6.92 -3.10 16.62
C VAL A 185 5.80 -3.39 17.62
N VAL A 186 5.04 -4.43 17.36
CA VAL A 186 3.98 -4.92 18.26
C VAL A 186 4.58 -5.99 19.17
N GLU A 187 4.46 -5.79 20.49
CA GLU A 187 4.72 -6.84 21.47
C GLU A 187 3.50 -7.77 21.51
N LEU A 188 3.74 -9.06 21.31
CA LEU A 188 2.71 -10.06 21.42
C LEU A 188 2.43 -10.38 22.90
N PRO A 189 1.19 -10.65 23.28
CA PRO A 189 0.83 -10.95 24.66
C PRO A 189 1.44 -12.27 25.17
#